data_d05e5648fb3116c216282826f390bfb4
#
_entry.id   d05e5648fb3116c216282826f390bfb4
#
_cell.length_a   1.000
_cell.length_b   1.000
_cell.length_c   1.000
_cell.angle_alpha   90.00
_cell.angle_beta   90.00
_cell.angle_gamma   90.00
#
_symmetry.space_group_name_H-M   'P 1'
#
loop_
_entity.id
_entity.type
_entity.pdbx_description
1 polymer ?
#
loop_
_entity_poly.entity_id
_entity_poly.type
_entity_poly.pdbx_seq_one_letter_code
_entity_poly.pdbx_strand_id
1 'polypeptide(L)'
;MAAHAQPDREMLWKTWADPKEADTVRLKAIQSLTWPMLNINLDSAMLLANMQLEFARKVGSVKWEAKALYNLGTANFYKGNMSESFSLYEKSLALRQSIGDKVGEAAVYGNFGLIYGQQGNSVKDLEYQLKALAIYNEIKDTLGITTSYNNLGNIYKEQGDSTKALEYYNEAIRIYKAQGKDDGVALIYNNIGTLYKDYAMFDKSLEYLYRSLEVRKALGDHLGMGINYVNLGTIYGAMKNYPKAREATLLSIEQFKALGDQASLSNSYFTLGKIYANEGKYQDAVKWCSQALENAEAADKVAVQHASCFCLYKSYKDMGKMGEALKYYEHYEYLDDSLSKKDIQVELDRIEFEKQLLNDSLRQETERNQLQAIHQKELSQKNNTTRIVLFLGIGILILALLFLSRMLRLQRNEDVLRVKTRELEKQQLMNEISLLKTQVNPHFLFNSLSILSSLVRVDPEMSEKFIDQLSRSYRYILEQKDQSMVTLRTELGFIDSYAFLLKIRFENKFNLDIRIPEVILDRYKIAPLTLQLLIENAVKHNRMSVQEPLVVIISVEEDEMLWVRNRLQPRATAANSTGVGLQNIMNRYALLTDRPVWAGETEEQFVVKIPLLK
;
A
#
# COMPACT_ATOMS: atom_id res chain seq x y z
N MET A 1 -25.57 -17.02 -30.97
CA MET A 1 -25.58 -15.75 -31.73
C MET A 1 -24.17 -15.21 -31.71
N ALA A 2 -23.69 -14.63 -32.78
CA ALA A 2 -22.32 -14.54 -33.25
C ALA A 2 -21.28 -14.36 -32.14
N ALA A 3 -20.49 -15.43 -31.92
CA ALA A 3 -19.17 -15.29 -31.33
C ALA A 3 -18.43 -14.25 -32.18
N HIS A 4 -18.07 -13.12 -31.59
CA HIS A 4 -17.10 -12.24 -32.21
C HIS A 4 -15.79 -13.03 -32.29
N ALA A 5 -15.58 -13.70 -33.44
CA ALA A 5 -14.29 -14.28 -33.75
C ALA A 5 -13.25 -13.20 -33.51
N GLN A 6 -12.29 -13.47 -32.61
CA GLN A 6 -11.13 -12.60 -32.48
C GLN A 6 -10.55 -12.45 -33.90
N PRO A 7 -10.35 -11.20 -34.38
CA PRO A 7 -9.79 -10.99 -35.69
C PRO A 7 -8.46 -11.73 -35.73
N ASP A 8 -8.25 -12.45 -36.84
CA ASP A 8 -7.04 -13.23 -37.08
C ASP A 8 -5.81 -12.35 -36.77
N ARG A 9 -4.94 -12.83 -35.90
CA ARG A 9 -3.74 -12.12 -35.46
C ARG A 9 -2.88 -11.70 -36.66
N GLU A 10 -2.83 -12.52 -37.69
CA GLU A 10 -2.14 -12.22 -38.93
C GLU A 10 -2.79 -11.05 -39.69
N MET A 11 -4.12 -10.98 -39.69
CA MET A 11 -4.87 -9.90 -40.29
C MET A 11 -4.63 -8.55 -39.55
N LEU A 12 -4.58 -8.58 -38.24
CA LEU A 12 -4.26 -7.39 -37.42
C LEU A 12 -2.84 -6.86 -37.72
N TRP A 13 -1.87 -7.76 -37.86
CA TRP A 13 -0.51 -7.40 -38.26
C TRP A 13 -0.44 -6.80 -39.65
N LYS A 14 -1.15 -7.38 -40.63
CA LYS A 14 -1.26 -6.85 -42.02
C LYS A 14 -1.86 -5.45 -41.98
N THR A 15 -2.94 -5.24 -41.23
CA THR A 15 -3.60 -3.94 -41.10
C THR A 15 -2.66 -2.91 -40.45
N TRP A 16 -1.92 -3.29 -39.42
CA TRP A 16 -0.93 -2.40 -38.79
C TRP A 16 0.18 -2.00 -39.75
N ALA A 17 0.70 -2.94 -40.51
CA ALA A 17 1.84 -2.74 -41.41
C ALA A 17 1.49 -2.00 -42.70
N ASP A 18 0.23 -1.99 -43.12
CA ASP A 18 -0.18 -1.38 -44.40
C ASP A 18 -0.24 0.15 -44.29
N PRO A 19 0.66 0.91 -44.96
CA PRO A 19 0.64 2.35 -44.96
C PRO A 19 -0.55 2.98 -45.70
N LYS A 20 -1.33 2.20 -46.45
CA LYS A 20 -2.54 2.66 -47.14
C LYS A 20 -3.75 2.74 -46.21
N GLU A 21 -3.70 2.00 -45.12
CA GLU A 21 -4.75 2.03 -44.12
C GLU A 21 -4.72 3.35 -43.32
N ALA A 22 -5.90 3.83 -42.93
CA ALA A 22 -5.98 5.04 -42.12
C ALA A 22 -5.23 4.86 -40.77
N ASP A 23 -4.54 5.91 -40.29
CA ASP A 23 -3.74 5.87 -39.07
C ASP A 23 -4.53 5.38 -37.85
N THR A 24 -5.81 5.75 -37.75
CA THR A 24 -6.71 5.31 -36.67
C THR A 24 -7.04 3.81 -36.75
N VAL A 25 -7.12 3.23 -37.96
CA VAL A 25 -7.35 1.80 -38.19
C VAL A 25 -6.10 1.02 -37.80
N ARG A 26 -4.94 1.49 -38.20
CA ARG A 26 -3.63 0.93 -37.83
C ARG A 26 -3.44 0.96 -36.31
N LEU A 27 -3.70 2.10 -35.66
CA LEU A 27 -3.62 2.24 -34.20
C LEU A 27 -4.60 1.33 -33.44
N LYS A 28 -5.79 1.12 -34.01
CA LYS A 28 -6.75 0.15 -33.47
C LYS A 28 -6.27 -1.30 -33.61
N ALA A 29 -5.65 -1.63 -34.76
CA ALA A 29 -5.11 -2.98 -34.99
C ALA A 29 -3.99 -3.34 -33.99
N ILE A 30 -3.01 -2.44 -33.80
CA ILE A 30 -1.94 -2.68 -32.82
C ILE A 30 -2.46 -2.70 -31.37
N GLN A 31 -3.47 -1.91 -31.02
CA GLN A 31 -4.16 -2.00 -29.72
C GLN A 31 -4.78 -3.38 -29.51
N SER A 32 -5.43 -3.92 -30.55
CA SER A 32 -6.05 -5.26 -30.49
C SER A 32 -5.02 -6.38 -30.39
N LEU A 33 -3.80 -6.16 -30.85
CA LEU A 33 -2.66 -7.06 -30.66
C LEU A 33 -2.05 -6.93 -29.25
N THR A 34 -1.98 -5.69 -28.73
CA THR A 34 -1.33 -5.38 -27.42
C THR A 34 -2.13 -5.95 -26.25
N TRP A 35 -3.44 -5.74 -26.24
CA TRP A 35 -4.29 -6.04 -25.08
C TRP A 35 -4.24 -7.52 -24.64
N PRO A 36 -4.37 -8.51 -25.54
CA PRO A 36 -4.24 -9.91 -25.13
C PRO A 36 -2.84 -10.26 -24.61
N MET A 37 -1.79 -9.59 -25.11
CA MET A 37 -0.41 -9.85 -24.69
C MET A 37 -0.13 -9.45 -23.26
N LEU A 38 -0.89 -8.53 -22.68
CA LEU A 38 -0.76 -8.17 -21.25
C LEU A 38 -0.97 -9.36 -20.31
N ASN A 39 -1.72 -10.37 -20.74
CA ASN A 39 -1.96 -11.59 -19.96
C ASN A 39 -1.08 -12.78 -20.40
N ILE A 40 -0.45 -12.71 -21.59
CA ILE A 40 0.29 -13.84 -22.17
C ILE A 40 1.80 -13.62 -22.07
N ASN A 41 2.26 -12.43 -22.49
CA ASN A 41 3.69 -12.09 -22.53
C ASN A 41 3.88 -10.58 -22.39
N LEU A 42 4.29 -10.14 -21.21
CA LEU A 42 4.44 -8.73 -20.88
C LEU A 42 5.48 -8.00 -21.71
N ASP A 43 6.58 -8.67 -22.11
CA ASP A 43 7.61 -8.06 -22.96
C ASP A 43 7.08 -7.76 -24.35
N SER A 44 6.32 -8.72 -24.92
CA SER A 44 5.62 -8.51 -26.19
C SER A 44 4.57 -7.40 -26.08
N ALA A 45 3.81 -7.32 -24.97
CA ALA A 45 2.85 -6.25 -24.74
C ALA A 45 3.53 -4.88 -24.68
N MET A 46 4.66 -4.77 -23.97
CA MET A 46 5.45 -3.53 -23.89
C MET A 46 6.02 -3.12 -25.25
N LEU A 47 6.54 -4.08 -26.02
CA LEU A 47 7.03 -3.81 -27.38
C LEU A 47 5.92 -3.23 -28.26
N LEU A 48 4.76 -3.89 -28.31
CA LEU A 48 3.60 -3.44 -29.09
C LEU A 48 3.07 -2.08 -28.63
N ALA A 49 3.01 -1.86 -27.33
CA ALA A 49 2.56 -0.58 -26.76
C ALA A 49 3.55 0.56 -27.06
N ASN A 50 4.87 0.30 -27.08
CA ASN A 50 5.86 1.28 -27.51
C ASN A 50 5.73 1.61 -29.01
N MET A 51 5.54 0.60 -29.87
CA MET A 51 5.26 0.81 -31.29
C MET A 51 4.00 1.68 -31.48
N GLN A 52 2.94 1.41 -30.72
CA GLN A 52 1.72 2.21 -30.70
C GLN A 52 2.00 3.66 -30.27
N LEU A 53 2.81 3.85 -29.21
CA LEU A 53 3.16 5.15 -28.67
C LEU A 53 3.92 6.01 -29.67
N GLU A 54 4.97 5.44 -30.26
CA GLU A 54 5.79 6.12 -31.27
C GLU A 54 4.94 6.56 -32.48
N PHE A 55 4.10 5.65 -32.96
CA PHE A 55 3.25 5.95 -34.11
C PHE A 55 2.16 6.97 -33.76
N ALA A 56 1.54 6.87 -32.59
CA ALA A 56 0.54 7.85 -32.13
C ALA A 56 1.13 9.26 -32.03
N ARG A 57 2.37 9.40 -31.50
CA ARG A 57 3.12 10.66 -31.47
C ARG A 57 3.43 11.19 -32.85
N LYS A 58 3.89 10.32 -33.76
CA LYS A 58 4.20 10.69 -35.14
C LYS A 58 3.01 11.28 -35.88
N VAL A 59 1.80 10.72 -35.65
CA VAL A 59 0.56 11.18 -36.30
C VAL A 59 -0.21 12.23 -35.47
N GLY A 60 0.33 12.65 -34.32
CA GLY A 60 -0.27 13.67 -33.44
C GLY A 60 -1.57 13.21 -32.75
N SER A 61 -1.78 11.92 -32.54
CA SER A 61 -3.01 11.39 -31.96
C SER A 61 -2.95 11.26 -30.44
N VAL A 62 -3.34 12.33 -29.73
CA VAL A 62 -3.37 12.38 -28.26
C VAL A 62 -4.15 11.21 -27.64
N LYS A 63 -5.28 10.83 -28.24
CA LYS A 63 -6.11 9.72 -27.76
C LYS A 63 -5.36 8.39 -27.77
N TRP A 64 -4.61 8.10 -28.83
CA TRP A 64 -3.89 6.83 -28.96
C TRP A 64 -2.56 6.85 -28.20
N GLU A 65 -1.95 8.03 -28.05
CA GLU A 65 -0.81 8.22 -27.15
C GLU A 65 -1.21 7.91 -25.70
N ALA A 66 -2.32 8.47 -25.23
CA ALA A 66 -2.84 8.18 -23.89
C ALA A 66 -3.13 6.69 -23.67
N LYS A 67 -3.69 6.00 -24.68
CA LYS A 67 -3.93 4.54 -24.62
C LYS A 67 -2.64 3.73 -24.56
N ALA A 68 -1.64 4.11 -25.35
CA ALA A 68 -0.36 3.41 -25.36
C ALA A 68 0.37 3.56 -24.02
N LEU A 69 0.37 4.77 -23.45
CA LEU A 69 0.91 5.02 -22.10
C LEU A 69 0.17 4.22 -21.03
N TYR A 70 -1.16 4.12 -21.14
CA TYR A 70 -1.95 3.28 -20.23
C TYR A 70 -1.57 1.79 -20.34
N ASN A 71 -1.40 1.26 -21.55
CA ASN A 71 -0.98 -0.13 -21.75
C ASN A 71 0.42 -0.38 -21.19
N LEU A 72 1.35 0.55 -21.39
CA LEU A 72 2.70 0.48 -20.80
C LEU A 72 2.65 0.53 -19.28
N GLY A 73 1.80 1.41 -18.72
CA GLY A 73 1.55 1.47 -17.29
C GLY A 73 1.04 0.13 -16.75
N THR A 74 0.07 -0.49 -17.44
CA THR A 74 -0.49 -1.79 -17.08
C THR A 74 0.57 -2.91 -17.16
N ALA A 75 1.39 -2.92 -18.20
CA ALA A 75 2.46 -3.90 -18.32
C ALA A 75 3.51 -3.76 -17.20
N ASN A 76 3.89 -2.52 -16.86
CA ASN A 76 4.80 -2.25 -15.75
C ASN A 76 4.20 -2.63 -14.39
N PHE A 77 2.91 -2.41 -14.19
CA PHE A 77 2.18 -2.87 -13.01
C PHE A 77 2.30 -4.38 -12.83
N TYR A 78 2.02 -5.17 -13.88
CA TYR A 78 2.13 -6.62 -13.82
C TYR A 78 3.57 -7.14 -13.69
N LYS A 79 4.57 -6.34 -14.09
CA LYS A 79 5.99 -6.63 -13.82
C LYS A 79 6.43 -6.26 -12.39
N GLY A 80 5.62 -5.52 -11.64
CA GLY A 80 5.96 -5.03 -10.31
C GLY A 80 6.70 -3.68 -10.30
N ASN A 81 6.88 -3.02 -11.45
CA ASN A 81 7.54 -1.73 -11.58
C ASN A 81 6.57 -0.59 -11.23
N MET A 82 6.20 -0.46 -9.95
CA MET A 82 5.11 0.40 -9.49
C MET A 82 5.33 1.88 -9.80
N SER A 83 6.54 2.40 -9.57
CA SER A 83 6.89 3.81 -9.81
C SER A 83 6.76 4.19 -11.29
N GLU A 84 7.27 3.34 -12.19
CA GLU A 84 7.16 3.56 -13.63
C GLU A 84 5.71 3.43 -14.11
N SER A 85 4.98 2.43 -13.59
CA SER A 85 3.55 2.26 -13.86
C SER A 85 2.76 3.51 -13.51
N PHE A 86 2.99 4.06 -12.31
CA PHE A 86 2.31 5.27 -11.85
C PHE A 86 2.61 6.47 -12.73
N SER A 87 3.90 6.71 -13.04
CA SER A 87 4.32 7.81 -13.92
C SER A 87 3.69 7.72 -15.32
N LEU A 88 3.59 6.52 -15.89
CA LEU A 88 2.95 6.28 -17.18
C LEU A 88 1.44 6.54 -17.11
N TYR A 89 0.78 6.15 -16.02
CA TYR A 89 -0.63 6.44 -15.80
C TYR A 89 -0.89 7.94 -15.59
N GLU A 90 -0.01 8.67 -14.88
CA GLU A 90 -0.12 10.14 -14.75
C GLU A 90 -0.04 10.83 -16.11
N LYS A 91 0.93 10.46 -16.94
CA LYS A 91 1.04 10.96 -18.30
C LYS A 91 -0.21 10.66 -19.13
N SER A 92 -0.73 9.42 -19.03
CA SER A 92 -1.98 9.02 -19.67
C SER A 92 -3.17 9.86 -19.17
N LEU A 93 -3.26 10.08 -17.83
CA LEU A 93 -4.33 10.87 -17.21
C LEU A 93 -4.35 12.30 -17.72
N ALA A 94 -3.19 12.97 -17.73
CA ALA A 94 -3.09 14.34 -18.22
C ALA A 94 -3.56 14.48 -19.67
N LEU A 95 -3.15 13.54 -20.54
CA LEU A 95 -3.60 13.53 -21.93
C LEU A 95 -5.12 13.25 -22.06
N ARG A 96 -5.66 12.32 -21.26
CA ARG A 96 -7.10 12.00 -21.27
C ARG A 96 -7.94 13.19 -20.81
N GLN A 97 -7.50 13.89 -19.75
CA GLN A 97 -8.14 15.09 -19.26
C GLN A 97 -8.13 16.21 -20.32
N SER A 98 -7.01 16.39 -21.04
CA SER A 98 -6.89 17.41 -22.09
C SER A 98 -7.87 17.21 -23.27
N ILE A 99 -8.31 15.96 -23.51
CA ILE A 99 -9.26 15.61 -24.57
C ILE A 99 -10.66 15.26 -24.07
N GLY A 100 -10.91 15.37 -22.75
CA GLY A 100 -12.21 15.05 -22.14
C GLY A 100 -12.56 13.55 -22.14
N ASP A 101 -11.59 12.64 -22.22
CA ASP A 101 -11.81 11.17 -22.17
C ASP A 101 -12.13 10.71 -20.75
N LYS A 102 -13.36 10.93 -20.31
CA LYS A 102 -13.84 10.59 -18.98
C LYS A 102 -13.77 9.09 -18.66
N VAL A 103 -14.06 8.23 -19.66
CA VAL A 103 -13.93 6.76 -19.48
C VAL A 103 -12.50 6.39 -19.19
N GLY A 104 -11.57 6.95 -19.95
CA GLY A 104 -10.16 6.71 -19.73
C GLY A 104 -9.64 7.31 -18.42
N GLU A 105 -10.07 8.51 -18.05
CA GLU A 105 -9.74 9.14 -16.77
C GLU A 105 -10.12 8.23 -15.60
N ALA A 106 -11.35 7.71 -15.57
CA ALA A 106 -11.82 6.79 -14.54
C ALA A 106 -11.03 5.48 -14.53
N ALA A 107 -10.68 4.93 -15.69
CA ALA A 107 -9.86 3.71 -15.77
C ALA A 107 -8.46 3.91 -15.16
N VAL A 108 -7.85 5.08 -15.35
CA VAL A 108 -6.56 5.41 -14.71
C VAL A 108 -6.72 5.52 -13.20
N TYR A 109 -7.76 6.18 -12.70
CA TYR A 109 -8.01 6.23 -11.25
C TYR A 109 -8.20 4.83 -10.66
N GLY A 110 -8.94 3.94 -11.33
CA GLY A 110 -9.05 2.53 -10.90
C GLY A 110 -7.69 1.85 -10.76
N ASN A 111 -6.78 2.08 -11.71
CA ASN A 111 -5.42 1.51 -11.66
C ASN A 111 -4.53 2.17 -10.61
N PHE A 112 -4.67 3.45 -10.32
CA PHE A 112 -4.02 4.05 -9.15
C PHE A 112 -4.46 3.37 -7.86
N GLY A 113 -5.77 3.10 -7.72
CA GLY A 113 -6.28 2.32 -6.60
C GLY A 113 -5.56 0.97 -6.48
N LEU A 114 -5.49 0.20 -7.57
CA LEU A 114 -4.81 -1.11 -7.56
C LEU A 114 -3.32 -1.01 -7.18
N ILE A 115 -2.60 0.04 -7.63
CA ILE A 115 -1.21 0.27 -7.22
C ILE A 115 -1.14 0.48 -5.70
N TYR A 116 -1.99 1.35 -5.15
CA TYR A 116 -2.02 1.60 -3.72
C TYR A 116 -2.44 0.36 -2.90
N GLY A 117 -3.38 -0.43 -3.42
CA GLY A 117 -3.79 -1.70 -2.81
C GLY A 117 -2.63 -2.69 -2.72
N GLN A 118 -1.85 -2.86 -3.79
CA GLN A 118 -0.64 -3.70 -3.75
C GLN A 118 0.43 -3.19 -2.78
N GLN A 119 0.46 -1.89 -2.53
CA GLN A 119 1.34 -1.27 -1.54
C GLN A 119 0.79 -1.36 -0.10
N GLY A 120 -0.33 -2.04 0.11
CA GLY A 120 -1.00 -2.15 1.42
C GLY A 120 -1.70 -0.87 1.89
N ASN A 121 -1.79 0.17 1.03
CA ASN A 121 -2.49 1.40 1.33
C ASN A 121 -3.97 1.32 0.92
N SER A 122 -4.74 0.54 1.67
CA SER A 122 -6.16 0.30 1.40
C SER A 122 -7.02 1.57 1.48
N VAL A 123 -6.58 2.61 2.18
CA VAL A 123 -7.30 3.89 2.26
C VAL A 123 -7.25 4.63 0.92
N LYS A 124 -6.06 4.73 0.33
CA LYS A 124 -5.90 5.35 -1.00
C LYS A 124 -6.51 4.50 -2.11
N ASP A 125 -6.39 3.17 -2.02
CA ASP A 125 -7.08 2.28 -2.97
C ASP A 125 -8.59 2.58 -2.97
N LEU A 126 -9.21 2.56 -1.80
CA LEU A 126 -10.64 2.89 -1.67
C LEU A 126 -10.97 4.29 -2.23
N GLU A 127 -10.15 5.30 -1.91
CA GLU A 127 -10.34 6.68 -2.41
C GLU A 127 -10.34 6.73 -3.93
N TYR A 128 -9.35 6.11 -4.58
CA TYR A 128 -9.23 6.13 -6.04
C TYR A 128 -10.30 5.28 -6.74
N GLN A 129 -10.69 4.15 -6.16
CA GLN A 129 -11.82 3.36 -6.69
C GLN A 129 -13.14 4.14 -6.60
N LEU A 130 -13.36 4.91 -5.52
CA LEU A 130 -14.54 5.78 -5.39
C LEU A 130 -14.50 6.95 -6.37
N LYS A 131 -13.33 7.53 -6.65
CA LYS A 131 -13.17 8.55 -7.72
C LYS A 131 -13.52 7.97 -9.09
N ALA A 132 -13.03 6.79 -9.41
CA ALA A 132 -13.37 6.10 -10.66
C ALA A 132 -14.87 5.85 -10.76
N LEU A 133 -15.47 5.31 -9.70
CA LEU A 133 -16.91 5.04 -9.62
C LEU A 133 -17.75 6.31 -9.80
N ALA A 134 -17.35 7.43 -9.19
CA ALA A 134 -18.05 8.70 -9.32
C ALA A 134 -18.11 9.17 -10.79
N ILE A 135 -16.97 9.08 -11.51
CA ILE A 135 -16.91 9.44 -12.93
C ILE A 135 -17.74 8.49 -13.78
N TYR A 136 -17.64 7.17 -13.54
CA TYR A 136 -18.46 6.19 -14.27
C TYR A 136 -19.95 6.39 -14.05
N ASN A 137 -20.37 6.78 -12.83
CA ASN A 137 -21.76 7.15 -12.57
C ASN A 137 -22.19 8.42 -13.31
N GLU A 138 -21.34 9.47 -13.34
CA GLU A 138 -21.59 10.71 -14.07
C GLU A 138 -21.84 10.44 -15.56
N ILE A 139 -20.98 9.62 -16.19
CA ILE A 139 -21.09 9.30 -17.62
C ILE A 139 -22.02 8.12 -17.92
N LYS A 140 -22.59 7.51 -16.87
CA LYS A 140 -23.47 6.33 -16.97
C LYS A 140 -22.80 5.11 -17.65
N ASP A 141 -21.50 4.97 -17.49
CA ASP A 141 -20.77 3.79 -17.97
C ASP A 141 -21.01 2.59 -17.04
N THR A 142 -21.98 1.80 -17.40
CA THR A 142 -22.38 0.64 -16.60
C THR A 142 -21.28 -0.43 -16.47
N LEU A 143 -20.39 -0.55 -17.44
CA LEU A 143 -19.25 -1.47 -17.36
C LEU A 143 -18.22 -0.97 -16.35
N GLY A 144 -17.89 0.31 -16.39
CA GLY A 144 -17.02 0.94 -15.41
C GLY A 144 -17.59 0.86 -13.99
N ILE A 145 -18.90 1.10 -13.82
CA ILE A 145 -19.60 0.98 -12.53
C ILE A 145 -19.47 -0.44 -11.97
N THR A 146 -19.73 -1.48 -12.78
CA THR A 146 -19.65 -2.88 -12.31
C THR A 146 -18.22 -3.29 -11.99
N THR A 147 -17.23 -2.84 -12.76
CA THR A 147 -15.81 -3.05 -12.46
C THR A 147 -15.43 -2.40 -11.14
N SER A 148 -15.87 -1.15 -10.91
CA SER A 148 -15.60 -0.45 -9.64
C SER A 148 -16.27 -1.16 -8.46
N TYR A 149 -17.50 -1.64 -8.59
CA TYR A 149 -18.16 -2.41 -7.54
C TYR A 149 -17.44 -3.73 -7.24
N ASN A 150 -16.94 -4.43 -8.26
CA ASN A 150 -16.13 -5.63 -8.06
C ASN A 150 -14.84 -5.31 -7.28
N ASN A 151 -14.16 -4.24 -7.64
CA ASN A 151 -12.92 -3.82 -6.97
C ASN A 151 -13.19 -3.39 -5.51
N LEU A 152 -14.24 -2.61 -5.27
CA LEU A 152 -14.67 -2.23 -3.92
C LEU A 152 -15.03 -3.47 -3.09
N GLY A 153 -15.72 -4.45 -3.67
CA GLY A 153 -15.98 -5.73 -3.04
C GLY A 153 -14.70 -6.46 -2.63
N ASN A 154 -13.68 -6.48 -3.49
CA ASN A 154 -12.38 -7.06 -3.17
C ASN A 154 -11.67 -6.31 -2.04
N ILE A 155 -11.65 -4.97 -2.07
CA ILE A 155 -11.05 -4.14 -1.02
C ILE A 155 -11.69 -4.44 0.35
N TYR A 156 -13.02 -4.45 0.44
CA TYR A 156 -13.71 -4.73 1.70
C TYR A 156 -13.53 -6.19 2.14
N LYS A 157 -13.42 -7.13 1.21
CA LYS A 157 -13.04 -8.52 1.51
C LYS A 157 -11.66 -8.58 2.17
N GLU A 158 -10.66 -7.89 1.62
CA GLU A 158 -9.30 -7.83 2.18
C GLU A 158 -9.25 -7.14 3.54
N GLN A 159 -10.10 -6.14 3.76
CA GLN A 159 -10.29 -5.48 5.07
C GLN A 159 -11.05 -6.35 6.10
N GLY A 160 -11.57 -7.50 5.69
CA GLY A 160 -12.37 -8.38 6.56
C GLY A 160 -13.83 -7.92 6.74
N ASP A 161 -14.29 -6.89 6.02
CA ASP A 161 -15.70 -6.45 6.04
C ASP A 161 -16.52 -7.22 5.02
N SER A 162 -16.89 -8.45 5.39
CA SER A 162 -17.68 -9.33 4.51
C SER A 162 -19.06 -8.77 4.16
N THR A 163 -19.64 -7.94 5.02
CA THR A 163 -20.96 -7.34 4.78
C THR A 163 -20.89 -6.36 3.62
N LYS A 164 -19.99 -5.40 3.68
CA LYS A 164 -19.80 -4.44 2.59
C LYS A 164 -19.31 -5.11 1.31
N ALA A 165 -18.41 -6.09 1.42
CA ALA A 165 -17.97 -6.85 0.26
C ALA A 165 -19.16 -7.48 -0.49
N LEU A 166 -20.07 -8.11 0.24
CA LEU A 166 -21.30 -8.71 -0.33
C LEU A 166 -22.26 -7.66 -0.90
N GLU A 167 -22.40 -6.50 -0.26
CA GLU A 167 -23.21 -5.39 -0.79
C GLU A 167 -22.72 -4.97 -2.18
N TYR A 168 -21.43 -4.67 -2.33
CA TYR A 168 -20.85 -4.26 -3.61
C TYR A 168 -20.91 -5.38 -4.66
N TYR A 169 -20.61 -6.61 -4.30
CA TYR A 169 -20.74 -7.76 -5.21
C TYR A 169 -22.18 -7.94 -5.69
N ASN A 170 -23.17 -7.81 -4.82
CA ASN A 170 -24.58 -7.94 -5.20
C ASN A 170 -25.03 -6.82 -6.14
N GLU A 171 -24.57 -5.58 -5.93
CA GLU A 171 -24.84 -4.49 -6.87
C GLU A 171 -24.22 -4.77 -8.25
N ALA A 172 -22.98 -5.27 -8.30
CA ALA A 172 -22.37 -5.68 -9.57
C ALA A 172 -23.18 -6.79 -10.26
N ILE A 173 -23.62 -7.82 -9.53
CA ILE A 173 -24.48 -8.90 -10.06
C ILE A 173 -25.79 -8.33 -10.62
N ARG A 174 -26.43 -7.41 -9.89
CA ARG A 174 -27.69 -6.79 -10.30
C ARG A 174 -27.56 -6.11 -11.65
N ILE A 175 -26.47 -5.36 -11.85
CA ILE A 175 -26.24 -4.64 -13.10
C ILE A 175 -25.86 -5.61 -14.22
N TYR A 176 -24.97 -6.58 -13.99
CA TYR A 176 -24.59 -7.56 -15.00
C TYR A 176 -25.78 -8.37 -15.48
N LYS A 177 -26.66 -8.82 -14.57
CA LYS A 177 -27.91 -9.52 -14.92
C LYS A 177 -28.85 -8.65 -15.77
N ALA A 178 -29.00 -7.37 -15.41
CA ALA A 178 -29.82 -6.44 -16.19
C ALA A 178 -29.30 -6.22 -17.62
N GLN A 179 -28.00 -6.45 -17.85
CA GLN A 179 -27.34 -6.34 -19.16
C GLN A 179 -27.25 -7.66 -19.92
N GLY A 180 -27.65 -8.78 -19.33
CA GLY A 180 -27.44 -10.11 -19.90
C GLY A 180 -25.96 -10.51 -20.01
N LYS A 181 -25.09 -9.94 -19.14
CA LYS A 181 -23.65 -10.24 -19.09
C LYS A 181 -23.36 -11.35 -18.08
N ASP A 182 -23.63 -12.56 -18.49
CA ASP A 182 -23.49 -13.74 -17.64
C ASP A 182 -22.04 -14.01 -17.25
N ASP A 183 -21.07 -13.66 -18.10
CA ASP A 183 -19.63 -13.72 -17.80
C ASP A 183 -19.25 -12.89 -16.56
N GLY A 184 -19.76 -11.67 -16.48
CA GLY A 184 -19.61 -10.81 -15.29
C GLY A 184 -20.26 -11.38 -14.05
N VAL A 185 -21.46 -11.95 -14.19
CA VAL A 185 -22.16 -12.63 -13.07
C VAL A 185 -21.32 -13.80 -12.53
N ALA A 186 -20.77 -14.62 -13.44
CA ALA A 186 -19.94 -15.76 -13.07
C ALA A 186 -18.65 -15.32 -12.35
N LEU A 187 -18.02 -14.22 -12.79
CA LEU A 187 -16.86 -13.64 -12.12
C LEU A 187 -17.19 -13.28 -10.68
N ILE A 188 -18.29 -12.55 -10.46
CA ILE A 188 -18.66 -12.11 -9.11
C ILE A 188 -19.08 -13.31 -8.23
N TYR A 189 -19.77 -14.31 -8.77
CA TYR A 189 -20.06 -15.53 -8.01
C TYR A 189 -18.77 -16.24 -7.55
N ASN A 190 -17.74 -16.29 -8.39
CA ASN A 190 -16.44 -16.82 -7.98
C ASN A 190 -15.83 -16.00 -6.83
N ASN A 191 -15.91 -14.68 -6.88
CA ASN A 191 -15.37 -13.81 -5.83
C ASN A 191 -16.14 -13.97 -4.52
N ILE A 192 -17.46 -14.09 -4.55
CA ILE A 192 -18.27 -14.40 -3.36
C ILE A 192 -17.92 -15.80 -2.83
N GLY A 193 -17.69 -16.78 -3.72
CA GLY A 193 -17.24 -18.11 -3.33
C GLY A 193 -15.89 -18.07 -2.59
N THR A 194 -14.92 -17.28 -3.08
CA THR A 194 -13.64 -17.09 -2.39
C THR A 194 -13.79 -16.31 -1.08
N LEU A 195 -14.67 -15.32 -1.02
CA LEU A 195 -15.01 -14.63 0.23
C LEU A 195 -15.47 -15.63 1.29
N TYR A 196 -16.46 -16.46 0.99
CA TYR A 196 -16.96 -17.47 1.96
C TYR A 196 -15.91 -18.53 2.32
N LYS A 197 -14.99 -18.88 1.40
CA LYS A 197 -13.84 -19.74 1.69
C LYS A 197 -12.94 -19.12 2.76
N ASP A 198 -12.65 -17.83 2.67
CA ASP A 198 -11.76 -17.11 3.59
C ASP A 198 -12.35 -17.08 5.03
N TYR A 199 -13.68 -17.14 5.14
CA TYR A 199 -14.39 -17.30 6.42
C TYR A 199 -14.68 -18.76 6.80
N ALA A 200 -14.09 -19.74 6.12
CA ALA A 200 -14.32 -21.17 6.31
C ALA A 200 -15.81 -21.62 6.21
N MET A 201 -16.63 -20.83 5.53
CA MET A 201 -18.05 -21.15 5.26
C MET A 201 -18.15 -21.99 3.98
N PHE A 202 -17.60 -23.20 4.02
CA PHE A 202 -17.35 -24.02 2.83
C PHE A 202 -18.62 -24.36 2.05
N ASP A 203 -19.75 -24.62 2.71
CA ASP A 203 -21.01 -24.95 2.00
C ASP A 203 -21.48 -23.77 1.13
N LYS A 204 -21.46 -22.54 1.67
CA LYS A 204 -21.80 -21.36 0.89
C LYS A 204 -20.79 -21.09 -0.22
N SER A 205 -19.51 -21.29 0.09
CA SER A 205 -18.45 -21.15 -0.90
C SER A 205 -18.68 -22.10 -2.09
N LEU A 206 -18.96 -23.37 -1.82
CA LEU A 206 -19.28 -24.36 -2.85
C LEU A 206 -20.51 -23.95 -3.67
N GLU A 207 -21.59 -23.50 -3.01
CA GLU A 207 -22.81 -23.04 -3.68
C GLU A 207 -22.48 -21.96 -4.74
N TYR A 208 -21.77 -20.92 -4.36
CA TYR A 208 -21.47 -19.82 -5.27
C TYR A 208 -20.46 -20.22 -6.36
N LEU A 209 -19.48 -21.06 -6.05
CA LEU A 209 -18.55 -21.57 -7.05
C LEU A 209 -19.25 -22.47 -8.09
N TYR A 210 -20.20 -23.28 -7.66
CA TYR A 210 -20.99 -24.08 -8.62
C TYR A 210 -21.91 -23.21 -9.47
N ARG A 211 -22.55 -22.19 -8.91
CA ARG A 211 -23.29 -21.18 -9.71
C ARG A 211 -22.41 -20.50 -10.74
N SER A 212 -21.20 -20.11 -10.36
CA SER A 212 -20.21 -19.55 -11.31
C SER A 212 -19.84 -20.56 -12.39
N LEU A 213 -19.57 -21.81 -12.00
CA LEU A 213 -19.17 -22.88 -12.92
C LEU A 213 -20.27 -23.24 -13.93
N GLU A 214 -21.53 -23.26 -13.50
CA GLU A 214 -22.67 -23.52 -14.37
C GLU A 214 -22.75 -22.47 -15.49
N VAL A 215 -22.66 -21.21 -15.13
CA VAL A 215 -22.67 -20.10 -16.10
C VAL A 215 -21.47 -20.19 -17.05
N ARG A 216 -20.26 -20.44 -16.54
CA ARG A 216 -19.06 -20.55 -17.36
C ARG A 216 -19.09 -21.73 -18.33
N LYS A 217 -19.69 -22.86 -17.91
CA LYS A 217 -19.94 -24.00 -18.80
C LYS A 217 -20.88 -23.63 -19.94
N ALA A 218 -21.95 -22.91 -19.65
CA ALA A 218 -22.90 -22.45 -20.68
C ALA A 218 -22.26 -21.48 -21.68
N LEU A 219 -21.27 -20.68 -21.23
CA LEU A 219 -20.53 -19.73 -22.06
C LEU A 219 -19.35 -20.36 -22.81
N GLY A 220 -18.92 -21.59 -22.46
CA GLY A 220 -17.68 -22.17 -22.97
C GLY A 220 -16.42 -21.46 -22.47
N ASP A 221 -16.48 -20.82 -21.30
CA ASP A 221 -15.35 -20.10 -20.69
C ASP A 221 -14.38 -21.08 -20.01
N HIS A 222 -13.51 -21.67 -20.81
CA HIS A 222 -12.52 -22.64 -20.34
C HIS A 222 -11.57 -22.05 -19.28
N LEU A 223 -11.14 -20.79 -19.43
CA LEU A 223 -10.27 -20.12 -18.46
C LEU A 223 -10.98 -20.00 -17.09
N GLY A 224 -12.18 -19.48 -17.13
CA GLY A 224 -12.97 -19.34 -15.92
C GLY A 224 -13.34 -20.67 -15.28
N MET A 225 -13.71 -21.68 -16.07
CA MET A 225 -13.94 -23.03 -15.54
C MET A 225 -12.70 -23.57 -14.83
N GLY A 226 -11.51 -23.42 -15.41
CA GLY A 226 -10.25 -23.83 -14.80
C GLY A 226 -10.03 -23.18 -13.43
N ILE A 227 -10.23 -21.87 -13.32
CA ILE A 227 -10.13 -21.13 -12.06
C ILE A 227 -11.14 -21.64 -11.02
N ASN A 228 -12.39 -21.83 -11.40
CA ASN A 228 -13.41 -22.36 -10.50
C ASN A 228 -13.06 -23.76 -9.99
N TYR A 229 -12.55 -24.63 -10.85
CA TYR A 229 -12.15 -25.98 -10.47
C TYR A 229 -10.95 -25.98 -9.51
N VAL A 230 -9.97 -25.07 -9.63
CA VAL A 230 -8.90 -24.90 -8.63
C VAL A 230 -9.48 -24.50 -7.28
N ASN A 231 -10.41 -23.53 -7.27
CA ASN A 231 -11.07 -23.09 -6.04
C ASN A 231 -11.87 -24.23 -5.38
N LEU A 232 -12.63 -24.99 -6.16
CA LEU A 232 -13.35 -26.16 -5.68
C LEU A 232 -12.39 -27.21 -5.10
N GLY A 233 -11.30 -27.51 -5.79
CA GLY A 233 -10.27 -28.44 -5.33
C GLY A 233 -9.67 -28.00 -4.01
N THR A 234 -9.37 -26.72 -3.87
CA THR A 234 -8.84 -26.13 -2.63
C THR A 234 -9.82 -26.28 -1.47
N ILE A 235 -11.10 -26.00 -1.68
CA ILE A 235 -12.14 -26.10 -0.65
C ILE A 235 -12.38 -27.54 -0.24
N TYR A 236 -12.56 -28.45 -1.20
CA TYR A 236 -12.69 -29.88 -0.89
C TYR A 236 -11.46 -30.43 -0.17
N GLY A 237 -10.25 -29.93 -0.50
CA GLY A 237 -9.02 -30.25 0.22
C GLY A 237 -9.06 -29.78 1.67
N ALA A 238 -9.52 -28.54 1.92
CA ALA A 238 -9.72 -27.99 3.27
C ALA A 238 -10.75 -28.79 4.08
N MET A 239 -11.83 -29.24 3.43
CA MET A 239 -12.83 -30.14 4.00
C MET A 239 -12.35 -31.59 4.16
N LYS A 240 -11.11 -31.89 3.78
CA LYS A 240 -10.53 -33.25 3.75
C LYS A 240 -11.29 -34.25 2.85
N ASN A 241 -12.12 -33.75 1.92
CA ASN A 241 -12.77 -34.57 0.90
C ASN A 241 -11.81 -34.74 -0.29
N TYR A 242 -10.75 -35.51 -0.08
CA TYR A 242 -9.68 -35.68 -1.06
C TYR A 242 -10.15 -36.24 -2.41
N PRO A 243 -11.12 -37.18 -2.49
CA PRO A 243 -11.62 -37.64 -3.79
C PRO A 243 -12.18 -36.50 -4.66
N LYS A 244 -13.09 -35.69 -4.10
CA LYS A 244 -13.67 -34.54 -4.83
C LYS A 244 -12.63 -33.44 -5.09
N ALA A 245 -11.69 -33.24 -4.17
CA ALA A 245 -10.61 -32.29 -4.34
C ALA A 245 -9.74 -32.64 -5.57
N ARG A 246 -9.37 -33.91 -5.71
CA ARG A 246 -8.59 -34.41 -6.86
C ARG A 246 -9.38 -34.29 -8.17
N GLU A 247 -10.64 -34.74 -8.17
CA GLU A 247 -11.51 -34.66 -9.34
C GLU A 247 -11.59 -33.22 -9.86
N ALA A 248 -11.93 -32.27 -9.00
CA ALA A 248 -12.02 -30.86 -9.38
C ALA A 248 -10.67 -30.34 -9.90
N THR A 249 -9.57 -30.63 -9.21
CA THR A 249 -8.26 -30.15 -9.64
C THR A 249 -7.80 -30.77 -10.97
N LEU A 250 -8.13 -32.04 -11.23
CA LEU A 250 -7.86 -32.67 -12.53
C LEU A 250 -8.65 -32.01 -13.66
N LEU A 251 -9.91 -31.65 -13.42
CA LEU A 251 -10.70 -30.88 -14.37
C LEU A 251 -10.09 -29.50 -14.65
N SER A 252 -9.51 -28.83 -13.63
CA SER A 252 -8.79 -27.58 -13.88
C SER A 252 -7.57 -27.76 -14.77
N ILE A 253 -6.81 -28.82 -14.54
CA ILE A 253 -5.63 -29.17 -15.36
C ILE A 253 -6.04 -29.41 -16.82
N GLU A 254 -7.14 -30.08 -17.04
CA GLU A 254 -7.69 -30.32 -18.40
C GLU A 254 -7.98 -29.00 -19.11
N GLN A 255 -8.67 -28.06 -18.43
CA GLN A 255 -9.01 -26.77 -19.01
C GLN A 255 -7.75 -25.96 -19.37
N PHE A 256 -6.79 -25.85 -18.45
CA PHE A 256 -5.59 -25.06 -18.70
C PHE A 256 -4.63 -25.70 -19.70
N LYS A 257 -4.59 -27.02 -19.78
CA LYS A 257 -3.87 -27.73 -20.88
C LYS A 257 -4.43 -27.39 -22.25
N ALA A 258 -5.76 -27.37 -22.37
CA ALA A 258 -6.41 -27.02 -23.63
C ALA A 258 -6.12 -25.58 -24.06
N LEU A 259 -5.88 -24.68 -23.09
CA LEU A 259 -5.51 -23.27 -23.31
C LEU A 259 -4.00 -23.05 -23.53
N GLY A 260 -3.16 -24.02 -23.18
CA GLY A 260 -1.70 -23.84 -23.17
C GLY A 260 -1.20 -22.89 -22.07
N ASP A 261 -2.01 -22.65 -21.03
CA ASP A 261 -1.68 -21.73 -19.93
C ASP A 261 -0.79 -22.42 -18.89
N GLN A 262 0.51 -22.30 -19.10
CA GLN A 262 1.54 -22.88 -18.21
C GLN A 262 1.49 -22.33 -16.79
N ALA A 263 1.18 -21.04 -16.63
CA ALA A 263 1.10 -20.39 -15.34
C ALA A 263 -0.03 -20.96 -14.48
N SER A 264 -1.23 -21.08 -15.04
CA SER A 264 -2.39 -21.67 -14.36
C SER A 264 -2.24 -23.17 -14.16
N LEU A 265 -1.58 -23.86 -15.10
CA LEU A 265 -1.22 -25.28 -14.96
C LEU A 265 -0.32 -25.52 -13.76
N SER A 266 0.72 -24.70 -13.58
CA SER A 266 1.63 -24.84 -12.44
C SER A 266 0.89 -24.78 -11.10
N ASN A 267 -0.03 -23.83 -10.95
CA ASN A 267 -0.85 -23.68 -9.75
C ASN A 267 -1.81 -24.87 -9.54
N SER A 268 -2.39 -25.39 -10.63
CA SER A 268 -3.28 -26.57 -10.55
C SER A 268 -2.51 -27.84 -10.16
N TYR A 269 -1.32 -28.05 -10.72
CA TYR A 269 -0.45 -29.15 -10.33
C TYR A 269 0.00 -29.04 -8.88
N PHE A 270 0.38 -27.84 -8.43
CA PHE A 270 0.71 -27.60 -7.02
C PHE A 270 -0.48 -27.93 -6.11
N THR A 271 -1.68 -27.45 -6.46
CA THR A 271 -2.90 -27.74 -5.68
C THR A 271 -3.13 -29.25 -5.60
N LEU A 272 -2.98 -29.97 -6.70
CA LEU A 272 -3.14 -31.43 -6.73
C LEU A 272 -2.07 -32.14 -5.88
N GLY A 273 -0.81 -31.71 -5.97
CA GLY A 273 0.28 -32.23 -5.15
C GLY A 273 0.03 -32.01 -3.66
N LYS A 274 -0.42 -30.81 -3.28
CA LYS A 274 -0.81 -30.47 -1.90
C LYS A 274 -1.96 -31.33 -1.38
N ILE A 275 -2.96 -31.62 -2.22
CA ILE A 275 -4.06 -32.54 -1.87
C ILE A 275 -3.52 -33.93 -1.56
N TYR A 276 -2.64 -34.47 -2.41
CA TYR A 276 -2.03 -35.78 -2.18
C TYR A 276 -1.14 -35.80 -0.95
N ALA A 277 -0.35 -34.74 -0.72
CA ALA A 277 0.46 -34.63 0.49
C ALA A 277 -0.40 -34.62 1.77
N ASN A 278 -1.51 -33.88 1.77
CA ASN A 278 -2.44 -33.83 2.90
C ASN A 278 -3.18 -35.17 3.13
N GLU A 279 -3.35 -35.96 2.07
CA GLU A 279 -3.90 -37.33 2.14
C GLU A 279 -2.88 -38.36 2.60
N GLY A 280 -1.59 -38.00 2.73
CA GLY A 280 -0.49 -38.89 3.09
C GLY A 280 0.05 -39.71 1.90
N LYS A 281 -0.37 -39.42 0.68
CA LYS A 281 0.09 -40.08 -0.56
C LYS A 281 1.32 -39.34 -1.12
N TYR A 282 2.42 -39.45 -0.42
CA TYR A 282 3.61 -38.64 -0.69
C TYR A 282 4.26 -38.89 -2.05
N GLN A 283 4.19 -40.12 -2.58
CA GLN A 283 4.71 -40.42 -3.91
C GLN A 283 3.96 -39.66 -5.01
N ASP A 284 2.63 -39.65 -4.93
CA ASP A 284 1.79 -38.87 -5.85
C ASP A 284 2.00 -37.36 -5.65
N ALA A 285 2.13 -36.92 -4.39
CA ALA A 285 2.46 -35.55 -4.08
C ALA A 285 3.77 -35.08 -4.75
N VAL A 286 4.82 -35.90 -4.66
CA VAL A 286 6.10 -35.63 -5.33
C VAL A 286 5.90 -35.51 -6.84
N LYS A 287 5.19 -36.46 -7.46
CA LYS A 287 4.92 -36.42 -8.90
C LYS A 287 4.30 -35.08 -9.33
N TRP A 288 3.24 -34.67 -8.65
CA TRP A 288 2.48 -33.47 -9.05
C TRP A 288 3.18 -32.17 -8.65
N CYS A 289 3.86 -32.11 -7.48
CA CYS A 289 4.65 -30.95 -7.10
C CYS A 289 5.89 -30.77 -8.00
N SER A 290 6.47 -31.85 -8.54
CA SER A 290 7.54 -31.75 -9.53
C SER A 290 7.03 -31.16 -10.85
N GLN A 291 5.87 -31.59 -11.33
CA GLN A 291 5.24 -30.97 -12.51
C GLN A 291 4.86 -29.52 -12.27
N ALA A 292 4.42 -29.19 -11.05
CA ALA A 292 4.14 -27.82 -10.68
C ALA A 292 5.41 -26.94 -10.73
N LEU A 293 6.52 -27.45 -10.21
CA LEU A 293 7.81 -26.76 -10.25
C LEU A 293 8.29 -26.51 -11.68
N GLU A 294 8.31 -27.56 -12.51
CA GLU A 294 8.72 -27.46 -13.93
C GLU A 294 7.90 -26.42 -14.71
N ASN A 295 6.57 -26.44 -14.58
CA ASN A 295 5.71 -25.49 -15.26
C ASN A 295 5.82 -24.07 -14.67
N ALA A 296 6.09 -23.95 -13.36
CA ALA A 296 6.30 -22.66 -12.69
C ALA A 296 7.65 -22.03 -13.10
N GLU A 297 8.67 -22.84 -13.33
CA GLU A 297 9.97 -22.40 -13.88
C GLU A 297 9.78 -21.90 -15.31
N ALA A 298 9.09 -22.66 -16.16
CA ALA A 298 8.81 -22.28 -17.54
C ALA A 298 7.96 -20.99 -17.65
N ALA A 299 7.10 -20.72 -16.68
CA ALA A 299 6.22 -19.56 -16.64
C ALA A 299 6.75 -18.42 -15.74
N ASP A 300 7.97 -18.53 -15.21
CA ASP A 300 8.59 -17.57 -14.27
C ASP A 300 7.70 -17.22 -13.06
N LYS A 301 7.03 -18.25 -12.47
CA LYS A 301 6.13 -18.09 -11.31
C LYS A 301 6.85 -18.43 -10.00
N VAL A 302 7.72 -17.55 -9.53
CA VAL A 302 8.58 -17.76 -8.36
C VAL A 302 7.80 -18.22 -7.11
N ALA A 303 6.62 -17.63 -6.84
CA ALA A 303 5.79 -18.03 -5.70
C ALA A 303 5.30 -19.49 -5.79
N VAL A 304 4.98 -19.98 -6.99
CA VAL A 304 4.57 -21.38 -7.20
C VAL A 304 5.79 -22.30 -7.13
N GLN A 305 6.96 -21.87 -7.64
CA GLN A 305 8.22 -22.60 -7.49
C GLN A 305 8.53 -22.81 -6.01
N HIS A 306 8.53 -21.75 -5.23
CA HIS A 306 8.74 -21.78 -3.78
C HIS A 306 7.78 -22.75 -3.07
N ALA A 307 6.46 -22.59 -3.31
CA ALA A 307 5.44 -23.47 -2.73
C ALA A 307 5.62 -24.95 -3.15
N SER A 308 6.02 -25.19 -4.39
CA SER A 308 6.26 -26.54 -4.93
C SER A 308 7.50 -27.18 -4.33
N CYS A 309 8.59 -26.42 -4.15
CA CYS A 309 9.79 -26.87 -3.44
C CYS A 309 9.48 -27.26 -1.99
N PHE A 310 8.69 -26.47 -1.29
CA PHE A 310 8.24 -26.79 0.07
C PHE A 310 7.40 -28.09 0.11
N CYS A 311 6.48 -28.25 -0.85
CA CYS A 311 5.69 -29.46 -0.99
C CYS A 311 6.59 -30.70 -1.21
N LEU A 312 7.57 -30.59 -2.09
CA LEU A 312 8.54 -31.66 -2.39
C LEU A 312 9.41 -31.98 -1.18
N TYR A 313 9.99 -30.96 -0.54
CA TYR A 313 10.74 -31.10 0.68
C TYR A 313 9.97 -31.88 1.74
N LYS A 314 8.74 -31.43 2.05
CA LYS A 314 7.91 -32.06 3.06
C LYS A 314 7.55 -33.50 2.70
N SER A 315 7.16 -33.73 1.44
CA SER A 315 6.80 -35.06 0.98
C SER A 315 7.97 -36.04 1.02
N TYR A 316 9.17 -35.63 0.59
CA TYR A 316 10.36 -36.46 0.68
C TYR A 316 10.79 -36.71 2.12
N LYS A 317 10.71 -35.71 3.00
CA LYS A 317 10.95 -35.85 4.42
C LYS A 317 10.04 -36.88 5.08
N ASP A 318 8.73 -36.78 4.80
CA ASP A 318 7.72 -37.70 5.34
C ASP A 318 7.87 -39.14 4.78
N MET A 319 8.51 -39.29 3.62
CA MET A 319 8.93 -40.58 3.03
C MET A 319 10.27 -41.11 3.59
N GLY A 320 10.94 -40.37 4.47
CA GLY A 320 12.26 -40.72 4.98
C GLY A 320 13.44 -40.53 4.01
N LYS A 321 13.21 -39.91 2.85
CA LYS A 321 14.22 -39.66 1.80
C LYS A 321 14.94 -38.33 2.05
N MET A 322 15.79 -38.30 3.11
CA MET A 322 16.40 -37.07 3.61
C MET A 322 17.30 -36.34 2.60
N GLY A 323 18.02 -37.08 1.73
CA GLY A 323 18.88 -36.49 0.70
C GLY A 323 18.08 -35.64 -0.32
N GLU A 324 16.97 -36.22 -0.82
CA GLU A 324 16.06 -35.47 -1.72
C GLU A 324 15.35 -34.32 -0.97
N ALA A 325 14.95 -34.56 0.26
CA ALA A 325 14.33 -33.51 1.08
C ALA A 325 15.28 -32.30 1.25
N LEU A 326 16.55 -32.55 1.55
CA LEU A 326 17.54 -31.48 1.70
C LEU A 326 17.71 -30.66 0.41
N LYS A 327 17.82 -31.34 -0.75
CA LYS A 327 17.92 -30.67 -2.06
C LYS A 327 16.78 -29.68 -2.31
N TYR A 328 15.53 -30.09 -2.03
CA TYR A 328 14.38 -29.22 -2.23
C TYR A 328 14.23 -28.17 -1.13
N TYR A 329 14.75 -28.44 0.07
CA TYR A 329 14.82 -27.44 1.13
C TYR A 329 15.82 -26.32 0.79
N GLU A 330 17.00 -26.65 0.28
CA GLU A 330 17.97 -25.65 -0.19
C GLU A 330 17.40 -24.77 -1.32
N HIS A 331 16.67 -25.39 -2.26
CA HIS A 331 16.02 -24.63 -3.33
C HIS A 331 14.86 -23.74 -2.80
N TYR A 332 14.10 -24.25 -1.83
CA TYR A 332 13.08 -23.49 -1.11
C TYR A 332 13.67 -22.25 -0.44
N GLU A 333 14.75 -22.42 0.35
CA GLU A 333 15.45 -21.33 1.04
C GLU A 333 16.01 -20.29 0.05
N TYR A 334 16.58 -20.75 -1.07
CA TYR A 334 17.05 -19.85 -2.14
C TYR A 334 15.91 -18.99 -2.72
N LEU A 335 14.77 -19.60 -2.96
CA LEU A 335 13.59 -18.90 -3.48
C LEU A 335 12.96 -17.97 -2.42
N ASP A 336 12.99 -18.37 -1.15
CA ASP A 336 12.53 -17.56 -0.03
C ASP A 336 13.36 -16.28 0.12
N ASP A 337 14.69 -16.42 0.05
CA ASP A 337 15.60 -15.26 0.02
C ASP A 337 15.35 -14.35 -1.20
N SER A 338 15.06 -14.94 -2.36
CA SER A 338 14.72 -14.20 -3.58
C SER A 338 13.39 -13.44 -3.46
N LEU A 339 12.37 -14.07 -2.86
CA LEU A 339 11.07 -13.43 -2.60
C LEU A 339 11.22 -12.30 -1.58
N SER A 340 11.96 -12.54 -0.49
CA SER A 340 12.24 -11.54 0.54
C SER A 340 12.98 -10.32 -0.02
N LYS A 341 13.95 -10.53 -0.91
CA LYS A 341 14.65 -9.43 -1.61
C LYS A 341 13.71 -8.66 -2.52
N LYS A 342 12.80 -9.35 -3.19
CA LYS A 342 11.77 -8.71 -4.02
C LYS A 342 10.80 -7.89 -3.18
N ASP A 343 10.39 -8.39 -2.02
CA ASP A 343 9.53 -7.65 -1.08
C ASP A 343 10.22 -6.40 -0.55
N ILE A 344 11.51 -6.49 -0.22
CA ILE A 344 12.32 -5.33 0.16
C ILE A 344 12.43 -4.32 -0.99
N GLN A 345 12.61 -4.80 -2.23
CA GLN A 345 12.64 -3.90 -3.39
C GLN A 345 11.31 -3.21 -3.61
N VAL A 346 10.20 -3.92 -3.48
CA VAL A 346 8.83 -3.35 -3.54
C VAL A 346 8.65 -2.29 -2.44
N GLU A 347 9.18 -2.53 -1.24
CA GLU A 347 9.10 -1.57 -0.14
C GLU A 347 10.00 -0.33 -0.39
N LEU A 348 11.18 -0.52 -0.97
CA LEU A 348 12.04 0.59 -1.39
C LEU A 348 11.38 1.41 -2.50
N ASP A 349 10.81 0.76 -3.50
CA ASP A 349 10.07 1.40 -4.59
C ASP A 349 8.86 2.17 -4.04
N ARG A 350 8.18 1.62 -3.00
CA ARG A 350 7.10 2.30 -2.28
C ARG A 350 7.59 3.58 -1.59
N ILE A 351 8.71 3.49 -0.87
CA ILE A 351 9.30 4.65 -0.17
C ILE A 351 9.72 5.72 -1.18
N GLU A 352 10.33 5.32 -2.28
CA GLU A 352 10.74 6.25 -3.35
C GLU A 352 9.53 6.91 -4.02
N PHE A 353 8.48 6.14 -4.28
CA PHE A 353 7.22 6.61 -4.79
C PHE A 353 6.52 7.61 -3.83
N GLU A 354 6.46 7.30 -2.52
CA GLU A 354 5.90 8.22 -1.51
C GLU A 354 6.70 9.52 -1.42
N LYS A 355 8.02 9.43 -1.56
CA LYS A 355 8.92 10.60 -1.63
C LYS A 355 8.62 11.46 -2.86
N GLN A 356 8.41 10.84 -4.03
CA GLN A 356 8.04 11.57 -5.25
C GLN A 356 6.69 12.28 -5.08
N LEU A 357 5.67 11.57 -4.56
CA LEU A 357 4.36 12.17 -4.31
C LEU A 357 4.41 13.34 -3.33
N LEU A 358 5.22 13.21 -2.27
CA LEU A 358 5.41 14.29 -1.30
C LEU A 358 6.07 15.52 -1.97
N ASN A 359 7.07 15.30 -2.80
CA ASN A 359 7.74 16.38 -3.53
C ASN A 359 6.80 17.07 -4.52
N ASP A 360 5.99 16.30 -5.24
CA ASP A 360 5.00 16.84 -6.19
C ASP A 360 3.89 17.61 -5.46
N SER A 361 3.43 17.09 -4.31
CA SER A 361 2.49 17.78 -3.45
C SER A 361 3.06 19.11 -2.91
N LEU A 362 4.30 19.10 -2.44
CA LEU A 362 5.00 20.31 -1.99
C LEU A 362 5.20 21.32 -3.13
N ARG A 363 5.51 20.83 -4.33
CA ARG A 363 5.63 21.68 -5.52
C ARG A 363 4.30 22.32 -5.90
N GLN A 364 3.22 21.54 -5.92
CA GLN A 364 1.86 22.06 -6.19
C GLN A 364 1.42 23.06 -5.12
N GLU A 365 1.73 22.80 -3.83
CA GLU A 365 1.45 23.72 -2.75
C GLU A 365 2.24 25.02 -2.90
N THR A 366 3.51 24.92 -3.29
CA THR A 366 4.38 26.08 -3.54
C THR A 366 3.87 26.92 -4.70
N GLU A 367 3.50 26.27 -5.81
CA GLU A 367 2.88 26.94 -6.99
C GLU A 367 1.55 27.58 -6.62
N ARG A 368 0.72 26.90 -5.84
CA ARG A 368 -0.56 27.43 -5.33
C ARG A 368 -0.36 28.64 -4.43
N ASN A 369 0.63 28.59 -3.54
CA ASN A 369 0.98 29.69 -2.64
C ASN A 369 1.54 30.90 -3.42
N GLN A 370 2.34 30.66 -4.47
CA GLN A 370 2.81 31.73 -5.37
C GLN A 370 1.66 32.37 -6.15
N LEU A 371 0.75 31.57 -6.69
CA LEU A 371 -0.46 32.07 -7.36
C LEU A 371 -1.36 32.85 -6.40
N GLN A 372 -1.53 32.39 -5.17
CA GLN A 372 -2.28 33.11 -4.14
C GLN A 372 -1.60 34.46 -3.77
N ALA A 373 -0.26 34.46 -3.64
CA ALA A 373 0.49 35.69 -3.38
C ALA A 373 0.38 36.71 -4.52
N ILE A 374 0.42 36.25 -5.78
CA ILE A 374 0.18 37.10 -6.97
C ILE A 374 -1.26 37.66 -6.94
N HIS A 375 -2.23 36.79 -6.68
CA HIS A 375 -3.64 37.18 -6.63
C HIS A 375 -3.94 38.15 -5.45
N GLN A 376 -3.30 37.94 -4.29
CA GLN A 376 -3.39 38.90 -3.17
C GLN A 376 -2.76 40.25 -3.52
N LYS A 377 -1.68 40.27 -4.30
CA LYS A 377 -1.04 41.50 -4.76
C LYS A 377 -1.90 42.28 -5.74
N GLU A 378 -2.59 41.58 -6.65
CA GLU A 378 -3.59 42.16 -7.56
C GLU A 378 -4.83 42.66 -6.81
N LEU A 379 -5.33 41.90 -5.84
CA LEU A 379 -6.44 42.31 -4.96
C LEU A 379 -6.08 43.55 -4.11
N SER A 380 -4.85 43.62 -3.58
CA SER A 380 -4.40 44.76 -2.80
C SER A 380 -4.30 46.04 -3.63
N GLN A 381 -3.97 45.93 -4.90
CA GLN A 381 -3.99 47.08 -5.85
C GLN A 381 -5.42 47.52 -6.23
N LYS A 382 -6.37 46.60 -6.31
CA LYS A 382 -7.80 46.92 -6.56
C LYS A 382 -8.52 47.51 -5.34
N ASN A 383 -8.03 47.21 -4.13
CA ASN A 383 -8.74 47.55 -2.87
C ASN A 383 -8.60 49.01 -2.41
N ASN A 384 -7.71 49.81 -3.03
CA ASN A 384 -7.61 51.23 -2.65
C ASN A 384 -8.79 52.08 -3.14
N THR A 385 -9.44 51.66 -4.23
CA THR A 385 -10.65 52.34 -4.76
C THR A 385 -11.94 51.88 -4.06
N THR A 386 -11.97 50.62 -3.57
CA THR A 386 -13.19 50.08 -2.93
C THR A 386 -13.34 50.53 -1.46
N ARG A 387 -12.23 50.93 -0.78
CA ARG A 387 -12.29 51.42 0.61
C ARG A 387 -13.16 52.68 0.77
N ILE A 388 -13.18 53.56 -0.22
CA ILE A 388 -13.98 54.82 -0.14
C ILE A 388 -15.49 54.52 -0.25
N VAL A 389 -15.87 53.53 -1.05
CA VAL A 389 -17.27 53.11 -1.20
C VAL A 389 -17.78 52.36 0.04
N LEU A 390 -16.87 51.61 0.72
CA LEU A 390 -17.21 50.84 1.92
C LEU A 390 -17.52 51.74 3.13
N PHE A 391 -16.83 52.88 3.27
CA PHE A 391 -17.11 53.83 4.35
C PHE A 391 -18.50 54.48 4.28
N LEU A 392 -19.02 54.68 3.04
CA LEU A 392 -20.38 55.16 2.85
C LEU A 392 -21.45 54.09 3.12
N GLY A 393 -21.12 52.79 2.82
CA GLY A 393 -22.01 51.66 3.12
C GLY A 393 -22.11 51.30 4.61
N ILE A 394 -21.04 51.53 5.37
CA ILE A 394 -21.01 51.23 6.84
C ILE A 394 -22.01 52.12 7.61
N GLY A 395 -22.18 53.36 7.20
CA GLY A 395 -23.17 54.27 7.81
C GLY A 395 -24.61 53.76 7.69
N ILE A 396 -24.95 53.19 6.53
CA ILE A 396 -26.28 52.61 6.28
C ILE A 396 -26.45 51.29 7.04
N LEU A 397 -25.34 50.47 7.18
CA LEU A 397 -25.38 49.18 7.88
C LEU A 397 -25.59 49.35 9.40
N ILE A 398 -25.04 50.42 9.98
CA ILE A 398 -25.21 50.71 11.42
C ILE A 398 -26.66 51.00 11.76
N LEU A 399 -27.37 51.69 10.88
CA LEU A 399 -28.81 51.97 11.07
C LEU A 399 -29.66 50.69 10.92
N ALA A 400 -29.28 49.77 10.00
CA ALA A 400 -29.94 48.49 9.86
C ALA A 400 -29.69 47.54 11.03
N LEU A 401 -28.48 47.55 11.60
CA LEU A 401 -28.12 46.72 12.76
C LEU A 401 -28.85 47.16 14.06
N LEU A 402 -29.12 48.43 14.21
CA LEU A 402 -29.93 48.93 15.34
C LEU A 402 -31.39 48.44 15.27
N PHE A 403 -31.90 48.29 14.06
CA PHE A 403 -33.25 47.73 13.83
C PHE A 403 -33.27 46.18 14.05
N LEU A 404 -32.22 45.50 13.59
CA LEU A 404 -32.08 44.02 13.75
C LEU A 404 -31.85 43.63 15.22
N SER A 405 -31.14 44.48 16.01
CA SER A 405 -30.88 44.20 17.42
C SER A 405 -32.17 44.15 18.28
N ARG A 406 -33.21 44.84 17.80
CA ARG A 406 -34.52 44.85 18.46
C ARG A 406 -35.33 43.58 18.19
N MET A 407 -35.16 43.00 16.99
CA MET A 407 -35.79 41.71 16.60
C MET A 407 -35.15 40.51 17.26
N LEU A 408 -33.82 40.49 17.41
CA LEU A 408 -33.08 39.35 18.01
C LEU A 408 -33.29 39.15 19.50
N ARG A 409 -33.78 40.18 20.22
CA ARG A 409 -34.16 40.03 21.65
C ARG A 409 -35.42 39.17 21.83
N LEU A 410 -36.24 39.00 20.81
CA LEU A 410 -37.46 38.18 20.84
C LEU A 410 -37.20 36.68 20.59
N GLN A 411 -36.10 36.35 19.90
CA GLN A 411 -35.76 34.94 19.58
C GLN A 411 -34.89 34.22 20.63
N ARG A 412 -34.41 34.93 21.64
CA ARG A 412 -33.45 34.36 22.62
C ARG A 412 -34.00 33.27 23.53
N ASN A 413 -35.32 33.09 23.64
CA ASN A 413 -35.89 32.13 24.59
C ASN A 413 -35.98 30.70 24.02
N GLU A 414 -35.86 30.50 22.72
CA GLU A 414 -35.88 29.15 22.09
C GLU A 414 -34.50 28.50 21.98
N ASP A 415 -33.42 29.30 22.04
CA ASP A 415 -32.06 28.79 21.79
C ASP A 415 -31.34 28.19 23.00
N VAL A 416 -31.85 28.40 24.22
CA VAL A 416 -31.20 27.89 25.45
C VAL A 416 -31.22 26.34 25.50
N LEU A 417 -32.20 25.72 24.88
CA LEU A 417 -32.27 24.25 24.85
C LEU A 417 -31.31 23.61 23.81
N ARG A 418 -31.04 24.32 22.70
CA ARG A 418 -30.11 23.85 21.65
C ARG A 418 -28.65 23.99 22.02
N VAL A 419 -28.31 24.92 22.91
CA VAL A 419 -26.93 25.14 23.36
C VAL A 419 -26.38 23.98 24.17
N LYS A 420 -27.25 23.38 25.01
CA LYS A 420 -26.82 22.28 25.89
C LYS A 420 -26.46 20.99 25.17
N THR A 421 -27.09 20.73 24.03
CA THR A 421 -26.76 19.59 23.17
C THR A 421 -25.45 19.80 22.39
N ARG A 422 -25.20 21.04 21.92
CA ARG A 422 -23.95 21.36 21.20
C ARG A 422 -22.72 21.39 22.11
N GLU A 423 -22.91 21.66 23.38
CA GLU A 423 -21.77 21.67 24.33
C GLU A 423 -21.25 20.26 24.64
N LEU A 424 -22.14 19.27 24.64
CA LEU A 424 -21.77 17.84 24.76
C LEU A 424 -21.01 17.33 23.54
N GLU A 425 -21.44 17.71 22.33
CA GLU A 425 -20.76 17.36 21.08
C GLU A 425 -19.36 18.03 21.00
N LYS A 426 -19.26 19.27 21.49
CA LYS A 426 -17.98 20.00 21.52
C LYS A 426 -16.98 19.37 22.49
N GLN A 427 -17.44 18.85 23.62
CA GLN A 427 -16.59 18.13 24.58
C GLN A 427 -16.07 16.80 24.00
N GLN A 428 -16.89 16.09 23.25
CA GLN A 428 -16.43 14.89 22.53
C GLN A 428 -15.35 15.22 21.51
N LEU A 429 -15.57 16.25 20.70
CA LEU A 429 -14.60 16.69 19.69
C LEU A 429 -13.28 17.21 20.31
N MET A 430 -13.36 17.89 21.44
CA MET A 430 -12.17 18.36 22.17
C MET A 430 -11.35 17.23 22.76
N ASN A 431 -11.99 16.15 23.19
CA ASN A 431 -11.30 14.96 23.66
C ASN A 431 -10.57 14.25 22.50
N GLU A 432 -11.18 14.21 21.34
CA GLU A 432 -10.59 13.63 20.13
C GLU A 432 -9.39 14.47 19.62
N ILE A 433 -9.51 15.79 19.62
CA ILE A 433 -8.42 16.72 19.30
C ILE A 433 -7.27 16.65 20.33
N SER A 434 -7.59 16.43 21.60
CA SER A 434 -6.58 16.26 22.65
C SER A 434 -5.78 14.96 22.45
N LEU A 435 -6.44 13.88 22.06
CA LEU A 435 -5.79 12.61 21.70
C LEU A 435 -4.85 12.75 20.47
N LEU A 436 -5.27 13.51 19.46
CA LEU A 436 -4.45 13.79 18.28
C LEU A 436 -3.25 14.70 18.59
N LYS A 437 -3.39 15.65 19.50
CA LYS A 437 -2.29 16.56 19.91
C LYS A 437 -1.17 15.88 20.68
N THR A 438 -1.45 14.77 21.36
CA THR A 438 -0.43 14.00 22.12
C THR A 438 0.42 13.10 21.22
N GLN A 439 0.07 12.94 19.94
CA GLN A 439 0.72 12.00 19.02
C GLN A 439 1.94 12.57 18.27
N VAL A 440 2.10 13.88 18.22
CA VAL A 440 3.28 14.54 17.65
C VAL A 440 3.91 15.36 18.74
N ASN A 441 5.19 15.14 19.07
CA ASN A 441 5.88 15.96 20.05
C ASN A 441 6.09 17.39 19.50
N PRO A 442 5.19 18.37 19.82
CA PRO A 442 5.23 19.69 19.19
C PRO A 442 6.49 20.46 19.58
N HIS A 443 7.00 20.21 20.78
CA HIS A 443 8.18 20.86 21.32
C HIS A 443 9.45 20.46 20.55
N PHE A 444 9.58 19.20 20.13
CA PHE A 444 10.69 18.77 19.29
C PHE A 444 10.61 19.41 17.89
N LEU A 445 9.43 19.49 17.32
CA LEU A 445 9.22 20.12 16.01
C LEU A 445 9.57 21.62 16.05
N PHE A 446 9.02 22.36 17.01
CA PHE A 446 9.32 23.80 17.14
C PHE A 446 10.80 24.07 17.37
N ASN A 447 11.47 23.28 18.21
CA ASN A 447 12.90 23.42 18.44
C ASN A 447 13.73 23.12 17.17
N SER A 448 13.35 22.09 16.43
CA SER A 448 14.03 21.74 15.17
C SER A 448 13.85 22.83 14.10
N LEU A 449 12.65 23.39 13.98
CA LEU A 449 12.38 24.51 13.07
C LEU A 449 13.14 25.78 13.47
N SER A 450 13.27 26.05 14.78
CA SER A 450 14.06 27.19 15.29
C SER A 450 15.54 27.07 14.94
N ILE A 451 16.10 25.88 15.11
CA ILE A 451 17.51 25.60 14.74
C ILE A 451 17.69 25.73 13.23
N LEU A 452 16.78 25.17 12.46
CA LEU A 452 16.79 25.28 11.00
C LEU A 452 16.77 26.74 10.56
N SER A 453 15.92 27.56 11.15
CA SER A 453 15.84 29.00 10.86
C SER A 453 17.16 29.73 11.14
N SER A 454 17.94 29.29 12.11
CA SER A 454 19.27 29.85 12.37
C SER A 454 20.32 29.30 11.38
N LEU A 455 20.26 28.01 11.04
CA LEU A 455 21.22 27.36 10.16
C LEU A 455 21.11 27.87 8.71
N VAL A 456 19.91 28.10 8.20
CA VAL A 456 19.67 28.57 6.82
C VAL A 456 20.45 29.82 6.47
N ARG A 457 20.72 30.67 7.47
CA ARG A 457 21.48 31.93 7.28
C ARG A 457 22.97 31.77 7.45
N VAL A 458 23.43 30.74 8.14
CA VAL A 458 24.82 30.57 8.56
C VAL A 458 25.51 29.48 7.76
N ASP A 459 24.83 28.39 7.46
CA ASP A 459 25.36 27.23 6.77
C ASP A 459 24.25 26.54 5.94
N PRO A 460 24.11 26.94 4.67
CA PRO A 460 23.07 26.38 3.80
C PRO A 460 23.23 24.87 3.55
N GLU A 461 24.46 24.35 3.45
CA GLU A 461 24.72 22.93 3.22
C GLU A 461 24.31 22.09 4.45
N MET A 462 24.63 22.59 5.65
CA MET A 462 24.20 21.95 6.89
C MET A 462 22.69 22.04 7.06
N SER A 463 22.06 23.11 6.58
CA SER A 463 20.59 23.25 6.61
C SER A 463 19.90 22.21 5.76
N GLU A 464 20.42 21.94 4.56
CA GLU A 464 19.88 20.89 3.68
C GLU A 464 19.98 19.51 4.34
N LYS A 465 21.14 19.20 4.92
CA LYS A 465 21.36 17.96 5.67
C LYS A 465 20.41 17.88 6.88
N PHE A 466 20.20 18.99 7.58
CA PHE A 466 19.29 19.05 8.72
C PHE A 466 17.85 18.78 8.32
N ILE A 467 17.38 19.36 7.19
CA ILE A 467 16.03 19.11 6.66
C ILE A 467 15.83 17.63 6.27
N ASP A 468 16.82 17.05 5.59
CA ASP A 468 16.74 15.64 5.19
C ASP A 468 16.62 14.73 6.42
N GLN A 469 17.46 14.94 7.44
CA GLN A 469 17.43 14.14 8.66
C GLN A 469 16.16 14.38 9.49
N LEU A 470 15.65 15.59 9.52
CA LEU A 470 14.38 15.91 10.16
C LEU A 470 13.22 15.21 9.44
N SER A 471 13.21 15.28 8.11
CA SER A 471 12.19 14.62 7.28
C SER A 471 12.20 13.10 7.47
N ARG A 472 13.38 12.47 7.50
CA ARG A 472 13.54 11.04 7.78
C ARG A 472 13.01 10.69 9.17
N SER A 473 13.35 11.49 10.17
CA SER A 473 12.91 11.26 11.54
C SER A 473 11.38 11.34 11.67
N TYR A 474 10.74 12.35 11.09
CA TYR A 474 9.29 12.49 11.14
C TYR A 474 8.57 11.44 10.32
N ARG A 475 9.09 11.07 9.16
CA ARG A 475 8.55 9.99 8.34
C ARG A 475 8.52 8.69 9.13
N TYR A 476 9.65 8.33 9.77
CA TYR A 476 9.71 7.14 10.60
C TYR A 476 8.64 7.17 11.71
N ILE A 477 8.51 8.29 12.43
CA ILE A 477 7.51 8.44 13.51
C ILE A 477 6.09 8.20 12.99
N LEU A 478 5.77 8.73 11.80
CA LEU A 478 4.45 8.60 11.20
C LEU A 478 4.17 7.19 10.64
N GLU A 479 5.17 6.59 10.00
CA GLU A 479 5.02 5.26 9.37
C GLU A 479 5.00 4.12 10.38
N GLN A 480 5.78 4.24 11.47
CA GLN A 480 5.87 3.18 12.47
C GLN A 480 4.88 3.31 13.63
N LYS A 481 3.99 4.28 13.58
CA LYS A 481 3.01 4.58 14.63
C LYS A 481 2.15 3.38 15.02
N ASP A 482 1.70 2.62 14.00
CA ASP A 482 0.77 1.51 14.16
C ASP A 482 1.48 0.14 14.16
N GLN A 483 2.81 0.12 14.05
CA GLN A 483 3.60 -1.10 14.11
C GLN A 483 3.84 -1.53 15.56
N SER A 484 3.66 -2.82 15.84
CA SER A 484 3.99 -3.37 17.15
C SER A 484 5.50 -3.51 17.33
N MET A 485 6.24 -3.87 16.28
CA MET A 485 7.68 -4.14 16.29
C MET A 485 8.32 -3.72 14.96
N VAL A 486 9.58 -3.29 15.03
CA VAL A 486 10.44 -2.98 13.88
C VAL A 486 11.78 -3.69 14.02
N THR A 487 12.50 -3.91 12.91
CA THR A 487 13.87 -4.48 12.98
C THR A 487 14.79 -3.48 13.69
N LEU A 488 15.81 -4.02 14.35
CA LEU A 488 16.81 -3.20 15.02
C LEU A 488 17.51 -2.26 14.00
N ARG A 489 17.74 -2.73 12.77
CA ARG A 489 18.26 -1.90 11.67
C ARG A 489 17.37 -0.68 11.41
N THR A 490 16.07 -0.90 11.34
CA THR A 490 15.09 0.16 11.05
C THR A 490 15.06 1.23 12.16
N GLU A 491 15.06 0.80 13.42
CA GLU A 491 15.09 1.72 14.57
C GLU A 491 16.42 2.46 14.65
N LEU A 492 17.55 1.78 14.43
CA LEU A 492 18.87 2.42 14.46
C LEU A 492 19.06 3.42 13.32
N GLY A 493 18.55 3.12 12.12
CA GLY A 493 18.55 4.06 11.02
C GLY A 493 17.78 5.35 11.30
N PHE A 494 16.68 5.24 12.05
CA PHE A 494 15.98 6.41 12.58
C PHE A 494 16.79 7.12 13.66
N ILE A 495 17.40 6.36 14.57
CA ILE A 495 18.20 6.92 15.67
C ILE A 495 19.43 7.69 15.17
N ASP A 496 20.05 7.24 14.09
CA ASP A 496 21.16 7.98 13.46
C ASP A 496 20.69 9.37 12.98
N SER A 497 19.53 9.42 12.32
CA SER A 497 18.93 10.68 11.90
C SER A 497 18.57 11.58 13.11
N TYR A 498 17.99 10.98 14.13
CA TYR A 498 17.60 11.67 15.36
C TYR A 498 18.81 12.18 16.13
N ALA A 499 19.87 11.37 16.27
CA ALA A 499 21.12 11.75 16.92
C ALA A 499 21.84 12.90 16.19
N PHE A 500 21.79 12.92 14.85
CA PHE A 500 22.30 14.04 14.07
C PHE A 500 21.58 15.36 14.46
N LEU A 501 20.27 15.33 14.54
CA LEU A 501 19.48 16.52 14.96
C LEU A 501 19.82 16.96 16.39
N LEU A 502 20.03 16.02 17.30
CA LEU A 502 20.44 16.31 18.67
C LEU A 502 21.85 16.88 18.75
N LYS A 503 22.80 16.36 17.95
CA LYS A 503 24.19 16.91 17.90
C LYS A 503 24.20 18.38 17.50
N ILE A 504 23.41 18.74 16.50
CA ILE A 504 23.29 20.14 16.07
C ILE A 504 22.61 20.97 17.17
N ARG A 505 21.52 20.46 17.72
CA ARG A 505 20.78 21.14 18.78
C ARG A 505 21.62 21.47 20.02
N PHE A 506 22.52 20.58 20.37
CA PHE A 506 23.34 20.72 21.57
C PHE A 506 24.80 21.07 21.25
N GLU A 507 25.08 21.62 20.06
CA GLU A 507 26.39 22.13 19.67
C GLU A 507 27.52 21.12 19.92
N ASN A 508 27.31 19.86 19.50
CA ASN A 508 28.24 18.73 19.71
C ASN A 508 28.50 18.34 21.19
N LYS A 509 27.68 18.79 22.13
CA LYS A 509 27.73 18.36 23.55
C LYS A 509 27.03 17.01 23.79
N PHE A 510 26.45 16.42 22.74
CA PHE A 510 25.79 15.12 22.75
C PHE A 510 26.49 14.18 21.74
N ASN A 511 26.76 12.96 22.16
CA ASN A 511 27.32 11.91 21.30
C ASN A 511 26.54 10.61 21.49
N LEU A 512 26.36 9.90 20.39
CA LEU A 512 25.81 8.56 20.38
C LEU A 512 26.89 7.58 19.88
N ASP A 513 27.09 6.50 20.64
CA ASP A 513 28.03 5.43 20.32
C ASP A 513 27.26 4.09 20.21
N ILE A 514 27.15 3.58 19.00
CA ILE A 514 26.41 2.35 18.70
C ILE A 514 27.42 1.23 18.49
N ARG A 515 27.39 0.24 19.39
CA ARG A 515 28.31 -0.92 19.38
C ARG A 515 27.52 -2.20 19.14
N ILE A 516 26.91 -2.32 17.97
CA ILE A 516 26.07 -3.45 17.60
C ILE A 516 26.62 -4.08 16.33
N PRO A 517 26.93 -5.39 16.32
CA PRO A 517 27.39 -6.07 15.11
C PRO A 517 26.33 -6.06 14.01
N GLU A 518 26.76 -5.85 12.76
CA GLU A 518 25.84 -5.74 11.61
C GLU A 518 25.00 -7.00 11.39
N VAL A 519 25.56 -8.16 11.72
CA VAL A 519 24.95 -9.49 11.53
C VAL A 519 23.64 -9.67 12.30
N ILE A 520 23.41 -8.90 13.37
CA ILE A 520 22.23 -9.06 14.23
C ILE A 520 21.12 -8.01 13.97
N LEU A 521 21.38 -7.00 13.15
CA LEU A 521 20.49 -5.87 12.93
C LEU A 521 19.13 -6.26 12.30
N ASP A 522 19.12 -7.24 11.43
CA ASP A 522 17.91 -7.74 10.77
C ASP A 522 17.30 -8.95 11.47
N ARG A 523 18.08 -9.56 12.38
CA ARG A 523 17.64 -10.73 13.13
C ARG A 523 16.70 -10.40 14.28
N TYR A 524 16.91 -9.24 14.89
CA TYR A 524 16.17 -8.83 16.08
C TYR A 524 15.28 -7.62 15.82
N LYS A 525 14.19 -7.56 16.57
CA LYS A 525 13.20 -6.50 16.53
C LYS A 525 13.05 -5.84 17.89
N ILE A 526 12.60 -4.61 17.90
CA ILE A 526 12.22 -3.87 19.09
C ILE A 526 10.90 -3.10 18.85
N ALA A 527 10.28 -2.65 19.92
CA ALA A 527 9.14 -1.75 19.80
C ALA A 527 9.58 -0.40 19.22
N PRO A 528 8.93 0.14 18.19
CA PRO A 528 9.35 1.40 17.56
C PRO A 528 9.36 2.56 18.55
N LEU A 529 10.22 3.54 18.30
CA LEU A 529 10.44 4.75 19.12
C LEU A 529 10.99 4.48 20.53
N THR A 530 11.37 3.25 20.84
CA THR A 530 11.92 2.89 22.16
C THR A 530 13.26 3.58 22.41
N LEU A 531 14.16 3.54 21.43
CA LEU A 531 15.49 4.17 21.57
C LEU A 531 15.38 5.70 21.63
N GLN A 532 14.47 6.30 20.87
CA GLN A 532 14.20 7.73 20.96
C GLN A 532 13.84 8.15 22.39
N LEU A 533 12.86 7.46 22.99
CA LEU A 533 12.41 7.78 24.35
C LEU A 533 13.54 7.67 25.37
N LEU A 534 14.44 6.71 25.22
CA LEU A 534 15.59 6.53 26.11
C LEU A 534 16.64 7.62 25.92
N ILE A 535 16.92 8.00 24.67
CA ILE A 535 17.84 9.09 24.36
C ILE A 535 17.26 10.43 24.86
N GLU A 536 15.95 10.66 24.66
CA GLU A 536 15.29 11.84 25.20
C GLU A 536 15.38 11.91 26.74
N ASN A 537 15.22 10.79 27.41
CA ASN A 537 15.38 10.70 28.86
C ASN A 537 16.83 11.00 29.28
N ALA A 538 17.82 10.44 28.59
CA ALA A 538 19.22 10.74 28.86
C ALA A 538 19.53 12.23 28.71
N VAL A 539 19.07 12.84 27.61
CA VAL A 539 19.25 14.27 27.33
C VAL A 539 18.50 15.15 28.35
N LYS A 540 17.31 14.75 28.77
CA LYS A 540 16.48 15.51 29.72
C LYS A 540 17.07 15.54 31.11
N HIS A 541 17.65 14.44 31.57
CA HIS A 541 18.08 14.24 32.95
C HIS A 541 19.55 14.58 33.23
N ASN A 542 20.39 14.68 32.19
CA ASN A 542 21.80 14.92 32.34
C ASN A 542 22.23 16.32 31.90
N ARG A 543 23.29 16.84 32.54
CA ARG A 543 24.02 18.01 32.05
C ARG A 543 24.93 17.63 30.90
N MET A 544 25.24 18.55 30.04
CA MET A 544 26.20 18.37 28.96
C MET A 544 26.99 19.65 28.72
N SER A 545 28.28 19.51 28.55
CA SER A 545 29.20 20.62 28.22
C SER A 545 30.14 20.19 27.10
N VAL A 546 30.90 21.11 26.55
CA VAL A 546 31.92 20.80 25.53
C VAL A 546 33.06 19.95 26.12
N GLN A 547 33.37 20.15 27.40
CA GLN A 547 34.44 19.42 28.11
C GLN A 547 33.97 18.04 28.57
N GLU A 548 32.67 17.91 28.92
CA GLU A 548 32.05 16.66 29.33
C GLU A 548 30.75 16.46 28.55
N PRO A 549 30.84 15.98 27.31
CA PRO A 549 29.68 15.71 26.48
C PRO A 549 28.87 14.52 27.05
N LEU A 550 27.57 14.58 26.88
CA LEU A 550 26.73 13.43 27.16
C LEU A 550 26.94 12.37 26.10
N VAL A 551 27.46 11.22 26.49
CA VAL A 551 27.62 10.06 25.62
C VAL A 551 26.56 9.02 25.98
N VAL A 552 25.74 8.65 25.02
CA VAL A 552 24.82 7.53 25.12
C VAL A 552 25.40 6.37 24.34
N ILE A 553 25.57 5.22 25.00
CA ILE A 553 26.13 4.02 24.40
C ILE A 553 25.00 3.01 24.23
N ILE A 554 24.85 2.50 23.00
CA ILE A 554 23.90 1.44 22.68
C ILE A 554 24.69 0.20 22.28
N SER A 555 24.51 -0.89 23.00
CA SER A 555 25.21 -2.16 22.73
C SER A 555 24.29 -3.36 22.92
N VAL A 556 24.67 -4.49 22.35
CA VAL A 556 24.01 -5.77 22.59
C VAL A 556 25.01 -6.67 23.30
N GLU A 557 24.60 -7.24 24.43
CA GLU A 557 25.40 -8.13 25.23
C GLU A 557 24.97 -9.61 24.98
N GLU A 558 25.71 -10.57 25.55
CA GLU A 558 25.51 -12.01 25.34
C GLU A 558 24.13 -12.54 25.80
N ASP A 559 23.39 -11.77 26.59
CA ASP A 559 22.06 -12.10 27.11
C ASP A 559 20.89 -11.81 26.14
N GLU A 560 21.17 -11.44 24.89
CA GLU A 560 20.18 -10.98 23.88
C GLU A 560 19.40 -9.76 24.38
N MET A 561 20.03 -8.91 25.19
CA MET A 561 19.47 -7.65 25.66
C MET A 561 20.15 -6.48 24.96
N LEU A 562 19.36 -5.49 24.56
CA LEU A 562 19.85 -4.21 24.11
C LEU A 562 20.10 -3.32 25.32
N TRP A 563 21.33 -2.90 25.48
CA TRP A 563 21.74 -2.04 26.58
C TRP A 563 21.86 -0.59 26.11
N VAL A 564 21.19 0.29 26.77
CA VAL A 564 21.30 1.75 26.56
C VAL A 564 21.87 2.34 27.85
N ARG A 565 23.05 2.97 27.74
CA ARG A 565 23.79 3.48 28.90
C ARG A 565 24.22 4.91 28.67
N ASN A 566 24.19 5.69 29.73
CA ASN A 566 24.83 7.00 29.77
C ASN A 566 25.46 7.24 31.13
N ARG A 567 26.54 8.02 31.18
CA ARG A 567 27.15 8.47 32.43
C ARG A 567 26.16 9.35 33.19
N LEU A 568 26.09 9.18 34.50
CA LEU A 568 25.27 10.02 35.39
C LEU A 568 25.90 11.41 35.48
N GLN A 569 25.21 12.42 34.95
CA GLN A 569 25.57 13.83 35.02
C GLN A 569 24.35 14.65 35.43
N PRO A 570 23.77 14.42 36.63
CA PRO A 570 22.46 14.96 36.98
C PRO A 570 22.42 16.50 36.96
N ARG A 571 21.31 17.06 36.51
CA ARG A 571 21.06 18.50 36.52
C ARG A 571 20.76 18.95 37.97
N ALA A 572 21.25 20.12 38.36
CA ALA A 572 21.06 20.66 39.71
C ALA A 572 19.59 20.96 40.05
N THR A 573 18.74 21.18 39.05
CA THR A 573 17.28 21.31 39.21
C THR A 573 16.64 20.02 38.72
N ALA A 574 16.11 19.20 39.62
CA ALA A 574 15.28 18.09 39.28
C ALA A 574 14.03 18.59 38.52
N ALA A 575 14.03 18.52 37.20
CA ALA A 575 12.78 18.68 36.46
C ALA A 575 11.85 17.56 36.95
N ASN A 576 10.62 17.91 37.40
CA ASN A 576 9.61 16.95 37.80
C ASN A 576 9.46 15.90 36.68
N SER A 577 10.17 14.77 36.80
CA SER A 577 10.04 13.69 35.86
C SER A 577 8.79 12.93 36.24
N THR A 578 7.83 12.91 35.35
CA THR A 578 6.58 12.14 35.54
C THR A 578 6.81 10.63 35.46
N GLY A 579 8.04 10.17 35.17
CA GLY A 579 8.35 8.75 34.98
C GLY A 579 7.61 8.06 33.80
N VAL A 580 6.72 8.81 33.14
CA VAL A 580 5.78 8.29 32.14
C VAL A 580 6.49 7.66 30.95
N GLY A 581 7.62 8.19 30.50
CA GLY A 581 8.31 7.67 29.31
C GLY A 581 8.85 6.25 29.50
N LEU A 582 9.55 6.00 30.60
CA LEU A 582 10.09 4.68 30.91
C LEU A 582 8.99 3.67 31.26
N GLN A 583 7.97 4.12 32.02
CA GLN A 583 6.80 3.29 32.31
C GLN A 583 6.05 2.88 31.05
N ASN A 584 5.93 3.75 30.06
CA ASN A 584 5.31 3.42 28.77
C ASN A 584 6.10 2.35 28.01
N ILE A 585 7.44 2.41 28.06
CA ILE A 585 8.29 1.36 27.48
C ILE A 585 8.05 0.04 28.20
N MET A 586 8.08 0.02 29.54
CA MET A 586 7.84 -1.19 30.33
C MET A 586 6.46 -1.80 30.06
N ASN A 587 5.42 -0.99 30.04
CA ASN A 587 4.05 -1.44 29.77
C ASN A 587 3.92 -2.01 28.34
N ARG A 588 4.58 -1.40 27.37
CA ARG A 588 4.56 -1.86 25.98
C ARG A 588 5.28 -3.20 25.82
N TYR A 589 6.45 -3.34 26.46
CA TYR A 589 7.21 -4.59 26.39
C TYR A 589 6.55 -5.74 27.15
N ALA A 590 5.82 -5.47 28.23
CA ALA A 590 5.01 -6.46 28.93
C ALA A 590 3.90 -7.08 28.07
N LEU A 591 3.48 -6.39 26.98
CA LEU A 591 2.53 -6.92 25.98
C LEU A 591 3.24 -7.71 24.87
N LEU A 592 4.56 -7.59 24.70
CA LEU A 592 5.31 -8.15 23.59
C LEU A 592 6.17 -9.36 23.99
N THR A 593 6.56 -9.46 25.27
CA THR A 593 7.44 -10.52 25.77
C THR A 593 7.31 -10.71 27.27
N ASP A 594 7.57 -11.92 27.74
CA ASP A 594 7.63 -12.25 29.18
C ASP A 594 8.94 -11.77 29.85
N ARG A 595 9.94 -11.33 29.06
CA ARG A 595 11.21 -10.82 29.57
C ARG A 595 11.05 -9.34 29.95
N PRO A 596 11.30 -8.96 31.22
CA PRO A 596 11.09 -7.58 31.66
C PRO A 596 12.15 -6.62 31.11
N VAL A 597 11.75 -5.40 30.85
CA VAL A 597 12.67 -4.26 30.70
C VAL A 597 13.22 -3.94 32.08
N TRP A 598 14.52 -3.81 32.18
CA TRP A 598 15.18 -3.41 33.42
C TRP A 598 15.78 -2.00 33.27
N ALA A 599 15.64 -1.16 34.28
CA ALA A 599 16.26 0.16 34.34
C ALA A 599 16.77 0.44 35.75
N GLY A 600 17.98 0.96 35.84
CA GLY A 600 18.60 1.27 37.14
C GLY A 600 19.87 2.09 37.00
N GLU A 601 20.35 2.56 38.12
CA GLU A 601 21.60 3.30 38.26
C GLU A 601 22.69 2.38 38.79
N THR A 602 23.89 2.49 38.19
CA THR A 602 25.14 1.96 38.74
C THR A 602 25.92 3.13 39.32
N GLU A 603 27.09 2.89 39.93
CA GLU A 603 27.88 3.96 40.58
C GLU A 603 28.22 5.14 39.64
N GLU A 604 28.33 4.90 38.33
CA GLU A 604 28.69 5.95 37.38
C GLU A 604 27.71 6.10 36.20
N GLN A 605 26.77 5.19 35.99
CA GLN A 605 25.95 5.15 34.78
C GLN A 605 24.48 4.86 35.09
N PHE A 606 23.59 5.46 34.30
CA PHE A 606 22.22 5.00 34.15
C PHE A 606 22.15 3.98 33.02
N VAL A 607 21.52 2.85 33.27
CA VAL A 607 21.46 1.71 32.36
C VAL A 607 20.01 1.28 32.15
N VAL A 608 19.61 1.10 30.92
CA VAL A 608 18.35 0.44 30.56
C VAL A 608 18.66 -0.77 29.70
N LYS A 609 18.08 -1.92 30.07
CA LYS A 609 18.19 -3.18 29.35
C LYS A 609 16.83 -3.54 28.77
N ILE A 610 16.80 -3.76 27.48
CA ILE A 610 15.59 -4.02 26.73
C ILE A 610 15.72 -5.39 26.06
N PRO A 611 14.76 -6.32 26.23
CA PRO A 611 14.81 -7.60 25.55
C PRO A 611 14.66 -7.42 24.03
N LEU A 612 15.57 -8.01 23.28
CA LEU A 612 15.47 -8.11 21.84
C LEU A 612 14.45 -9.18 21.46
N LEU A 613 13.58 -8.86 20.52
CA LEU A 613 12.50 -9.71 20.03
C LEU A 613 12.94 -10.36 18.70
N LYS A 614 12.54 -11.60 18.46
CA LYS A 614 12.89 -12.35 17.23
C LYS A 614 11.83 -12.22 16.14
#